data_b4be5de8f62587b4bbe4358a669eb0d3
#
_entry.id   b4be5de8f62587b4bbe4358a669eb0d3
#
_cell.length_a   1.000
_cell.length_b   1.000
_cell.length_c   1.000
_cell.angle_alpha   90.00
_cell.angle_beta   90.00
_cell.angle_gamma   90.00
#
_symmetry.space_group_name_H-M   'P 1'
#
loop_
_entity.id
_entity.type
_entity.pdbx_description
1 polymer ?
#
loop_
_entity_poly.entity_id
_entity_poly.type
_entity_poly.pdbx_seq_one_letter_code
_entity_poly.pdbx_strand_id
1 'polypeptide(L)'
;MKGGEDGLRQVSGLLFDAYGTLFDVHAVVEAGRAVTDDPQALSLLWRQKQLEYTWLRSLMDRYEDFWAVTEAALVFACRRLGIPLDPAARARLMDAYLRLEPFPEVREVLGRFEGLRCAILSNGAPRMLASAVAHAGLGGTLAAIISVDAVRTYKPAAAVYALGPARLGLPTASLGFVSSNAWDVAGAKAFGFQVVWVNRTGAPIEELGLEPDLEVPDLAALARALGR
;
A
#
# COMPACT_ATOMS: atom_id res chain seq x y z
N MET A 1 21.88 15.03 -13.76
CA MET A 1 22.56 14.16 -12.79
C MET A 1 22.86 14.98 -11.54
N LYS A 2 22.05 14.79 -10.50
CA LYS A 2 22.39 15.17 -9.13
C LYS A 2 21.98 13.98 -8.27
N GLY A 3 22.83 12.95 -8.26
CA GLY A 3 22.76 11.88 -7.28
C GLY A 3 23.39 12.41 -6.01
N GLY A 4 22.57 12.80 -5.03
CA GLY A 4 23.03 13.03 -3.69
C GLY A 4 23.45 11.69 -3.08
N GLU A 5 24.65 11.66 -2.51
CA GLU A 5 25.18 10.55 -1.69
C GLU A 5 24.47 10.41 -0.32
N ASP A 6 23.18 10.75 -0.23
CA ASP A 6 22.36 10.57 0.96
C ASP A 6 21.36 9.42 0.74
N GLY A 7 21.88 8.19 0.79
CA GLY A 7 21.04 7.02 1.04
C GLY A 7 20.32 7.15 2.39
N LEU A 8 19.33 6.28 2.66
CA LEU A 8 18.65 6.24 3.95
C LEU A 8 19.69 6.29 5.07
N ARG A 9 19.55 7.28 5.97
CA ARG A 9 20.32 7.29 7.21
C ARG A 9 20.04 6.00 7.97
N GLN A 10 20.91 5.59 8.88
CA GLN A 10 20.76 4.34 9.61
C GLN A 10 19.35 4.21 10.21
N VAL A 11 18.51 3.34 9.61
CA VAL A 11 17.16 3.05 10.08
C VAL A 11 17.17 1.85 11.02
N SER A 12 16.28 1.86 12.01
CA SER A 12 16.06 0.74 12.96
C SER A 12 14.81 -0.05 12.64
N GLY A 13 13.97 0.44 11.72
CA GLY A 13 12.77 -0.23 11.26
C GLY A 13 12.26 0.31 9.93
N LEU A 14 11.44 -0.51 9.28
CA LEU A 14 10.81 -0.20 8.00
C LEU A 14 9.29 -0.37 8.11
N LEU A 15 8.56 0.64 7.69
CA LEU A 15 7.11 0.62 7.54
C LEU A 15 6.78 0.48 6.05
N PHE A 16 6.07 -0.56 5.69
CA PHE A 16 5.67 -0.82 4.31
C PHE A 16 4.20 -0.49 4.10
N ASP A 17 3.89 0.24 3.04
CA ASP A 17 2.55 0.18 2.49
C ASP A 17 2.27 -1.25 1.97
N ALA A 18 0.99 -1.63 1.81
CA ALA A 18 0.62 -2.99 1.45
C ALA A 18 0.33 -3.12 -0.05
N TYR A 19 -0.75 -2.48 -0.52
CA TYR A 19 -1.31 -2.67 -1.85
C TYR A 19 -0.51 -1.93 -2.93
N GLY A 20 0.04 -2.68 -3.88
CA GLY A 20 0.96 -2.20 -4.91
C GLY A 20 2.42 -2.13 -4.45
N THR A 21 2.70 -2.26 -3.14
CA THR A 21 4.05 -2.24 -2.57
C THR A 21 4.55 -3.64 -2.22
N LEU A 22 3.85 -4.34 -1.33
CA LEU A 22 4.13 -5.75 -0.98
C LEU A 22 3.27 -6.71 -1.80
N PHE A 23 2.00 -6.35 -2.04
CA PHE A 23 1.02 -7.21 -2.72
C PHE A 23 0.69 -6.66 -4.10
N ASP A 24 0.72 -7.55 -5.10
CA ASP A 24 0.37 -7.22 -6.46
C ASP A 24 -1.16 -7.13 -6.63
N VAL A 25 -1.65 -5.95 -6.97
CA VAL A 25 -3.07 -5.71 -7.22
C VAL A 25 -3.52 -6.14 -8.62
N HIS A 26 -2.61 -6.60 -9.51
CA HIS A 26 -2.98 -7.10 -10.83
C HIS A 26 -3.81 -8.38 -10.79
N ALA A 27 -3.75 -9.15 -9.71
CA ALA A 27 -4.66 -10.29 -9.52
C ALA A 27 -6.14 -9.91 -9.60
N VAL A 28 -6.48 -8.66 -9.26
CA VAL A 28 -7.84 -8.11 -9.39
C VAL A 28 -8.24 -7.94 -10.87
N VAL A 29 -7.29 -7.62 -11.74
CA VAL A 29 -7.51 -7.55 -13.21
C VAL A 29 -7.92 -8.91 -13.74
N GLU A 30 -7.21 -9.97 -13.36
CA GLU A 30 -7.53 -11.34 -13.79
C GLU A 30 -8.92 -11.78 -13.30
N ALA A 31 -9.27 -11.47 -12.06
CA ALA A 31 -10.64 -11.72 -11.56
C ALA A 31 -11.71 -10.97 -12.36
N GLY A 32 -11.40 -9.80 -12.91
CA GLY A 32 -12.27 -9.00 -13.75
C GLY A 32 -12.63 -9.65 -15.09
N ARG A 33 -11.77 -10.53 -15.64
CA ARG A 33 -12.05 -11.25 -16.91
C ARG A 33 -13.33 -12.07 -16.88
N ALA A 34 -13.79 -12.45 -15.70
CA ALA A 34 -15.03 -13.21 -15.53
C ALA A 34 -16.31 -12.37 -15.67
N VAL A 35 -16.19 -11.04 -15.75
CA VAL A 35 -17.35 -10.13 -15.75
C VAL A 35 -17.31 -9.11 -16.88
N THR A 36 -16.17 -8.91 -17.56
CA THR A 36 -16.02 -7.93 -18.64
C THR A 36 -14.90 -8.31 -19.61
N ASP A 37 -15.04 -7.89 -20.87
CA ASP A 37 -14.01 -8.00 -21.90
C ASP A 37 -12.86 -6.98 -21.72
N ASP A 38 -13.10 -5.93 -20.94
CA ASP A 38 -12.07 -4.93 -20.58
C ASP A 38 -11.82 -4.89 -19.06
N PRO A 39 -11.14 -5.91 -18.52
CA PRO A 39 -10.83 -5.99 -17.09
C PRO A 39 -9.85 -4.90 -16.64
N GLN A 40 -9.05 -4.36 -17.55
CA GLN A 40 -8.12 -3.28 -17.25
C GLN A 40 -8.86 -1.97 -16.94
N ALA A 41 -9.80 -1.57 -17.80
CA ALA A 41 -10.62 -0.39 -17.54
C ALA A 41 -11.39 -0.52 -16.21
N LEU A 42 -11.94 -1.71 -15.92
CA LEU A 42 -12.59 -1.96 -14.63
C LEU A 42 -11.61 -1.78 -13.46
N SER A 43 -10.45 -2.42 -13.51
CA SER A 43 -9.46 -2.36 -12.44
C SER A 43 -8.95 -0.94 -12.19
N LEU A 44 -8.64 -0.20 -13.26
CA LEU A 44 -8.18 1.19 -13.17
C LEU A 44 -9.21 2.10 -12.52
N LEU A 45 -10.46 2.05 -13.01
CA LEU A 45 -11.54 2.88 -12.48
C LEU A 45 -11.89 2.47 -11.04
N TRP A 46 -11.91 1.17 -10.75
CA TRP A 46 -12.14 0.66 -9.40
C TRP A 46 -11.08 1.18 -8.42
N ARG A 47 -9.79 1.04 -8.77
CA ARG A 47 -8.68 1.53 -7.95
C ARG A 47 -8.73 3.04 -7.76
N GLN A 48 -8.99 3.80 -8.84
CA GLN A 48 -9.13 5.25 -8.75
C GLN A 48 -10.24 5.65 -7.78
N LYS A 49 -11.43 5.05 -7.89
CA LYS A 49 -12.56 5.35 -7.00
C LYS A 49 -12.33 4.87 -5.57
N GLN A 50 -11.64 3.76 -5.39
CA GLN A 50 -11.24 3.29 -4.07
C GLN A 50 -10.38 4.33 -3.34
N LEU A 51 -9.35 4.89 -3.99
CA LEU A 51 -8.51 5.93 -3.41
C LEU A 51 -9.29 7.24 -3.21
N GLU A 52 -10.02 7.70 -4.22
CA GLU A 52 -10.84 8.91 -4.14
C GLU A 52 -11.82 8.84 -2.95
N TYR A 53 -12.49 7.70 -2.76
CA TYR A 53 -13.44 7.54 -1.65
C TYR A 53 -12.76 7.52 -0.28
N THR A 54 -11.54 7.00 -0.16
CA THR A 54 -10.79 7.09 1.10
C THR A 54 -10.52 8.54 1.48
N TRP A 55 -10.10 9.37 0.53
CA TRP A 55 -9.81 10.79 0.75
C TRP A 55 -11.08 11.60 1.04
N LEU A 56 -12.13 11.43 0.23
CA LEU A 56 -13.40 12.12 0.43
C LEU A 56 -14.03 11.76 1.79
N ARG A 57 -14.02 10.49 2.18
CA ARG A 57 -14.56 10.05 3.47
C ARG A 57 -13.76 10.61 4.64
N SER A 58 -12.43 10.71 4.53
CA SER A 58 -11.59 11.35 5.54
C SER A 58 -11.91 12.84 5.67
N LEU A 59 -12.03 13.56 4.54
CA LEU A 59 -12.35 15.00 4.53
C LEU A 59 -13.76 15.32 5.05
N MET A 60 -14.72 14.40 4.83
CA MET A 60 -16.10 14.55 5.31
C MET A 60 -16.31 14.06 6.75
N ASP A 61 -15.27 13.48 7.38
CA ASP A 61 -15.39 12.78 8.67
C ASP A 61 -16.46 11.66 8.65
N ARG A 62 -16.49 10.90 7.54
CA ARG A 62 -17.44 9.81 7.27
C ARG A 62 -16.70 8.50 7.02
N TYR A 63 -15.87 8.11 8.00
CA TYR A 63 -15.08 6.89 7.90
C TYR A 63 -15.96 5.64 7.76
N GLU A 64 -15.63 4.81 6.81
CA GLU A 64 -16.03 3.42 6.65
C GLU A 64 -14.76 2.59 6.46
N ASP A 65 -14.75 1.31 6.79
CA ASP A 65 -13.56 0.50 6.63
C ASP A 65 -13.19 0.31 5.14
N PHE A 66 -11.95 -0.10 4.88
CA PHE A 66 -11.46 -0.21 3.51
C PHE A 66 -12.17 -1.29 2.69
N TRP A 67 -12.78 -2.29 3.33
CA TRP A 67 -13.60 -3.28 2.64
C TRP A 67 -14.87 -2.64 2.06
N ALA A 68 -15.59 -1.89 2.88
CA ALA A 68 -16.79 -1.18 2.46
C ALA A 68 -16.47 -0.14 1.37
N VAL A 69 -15.36 0.59 1.51
CA VAL A 69 -14.87 1.53 0.48
C VAL A 69 -14.54 0.81 -0.82
N THR A 70 -13.86 -0.33 -0.76
CA THR A 70 -13.51 -1.15 -1.91
C THR A 70 -14.76 -1.65 -2.64
N GLU A 71 -15.75 -2.13 -1.90
CA GLU A 71 -17.02 -2.59 -2.47
C GLU A 71 -17.82 -1.44 -3.11
N ALA A 72 -17.93 -0.29 -2.44
CA ALA A 72 -18.60 0.89 -2.98
C ALA A 72 -17.95 1.38 -4.28
N ALA A 73 -16.61 1.36 -4.35
CA ALA A 73 -15.86 1.72 -5.54
C ALA A 73 -16.08 0.72 -6.69
N LEU A 74 -16.14 -0.58 -6.40
CA LEU A 74 -16.48 -1.63 -7.38
C LEU A 74 -17.88 -1.40 -7.98
N VAL A 75 -18.87 -1.19 -7.12
CA VAL A 75 -20.26 -0.94 -7.56
C VAL A 75 -20.33 0.30 -8.47
N PHE A 76 -19.63 1.36 -8.09
CA PHE A 76 -19.55 2.56 -8.95
C PHE A 76 -18.89 2.27 -10.30
N ALA A 77 -17.73 1.59 -10.29
CA ALA A 77 -16.98 1.29 -11.52
C ALA A 77 -17.80 0.43 -12.48
N CYS A 78 -18.44 -0.63 -11.99
CA CYS A 78 -19.32 -1.47 -12.81
C CYS A 78 -20.49 -0.69 -13.39
N ARG A 79 -21.18 0.13 -12.60
CA ARG A 79 -22.28 0.98 -13.10
C ARG A 79 -21.80 1.96 -14.18
N ARG A 80 -20.63 2.58 -13.97
CA ARG A 80 -20.07 3.56 -14.91
C ARG A 80 -19.68 2.93 -16.24
N LEU A 81 -19.23 1.66 -16.22
CA LEU A 81 -18.79 0.90 -17.39
C LEU A 81 -19.91 0.03 -18.00
N GLY A 82 -21.12 0.05 -17.43
CA GLY A 82 -22.23 -0.77 -17.93
C GLY A 82 -22.05 -2.28 -17.69
N ILE A 83 -21.21 -2.68 -16.72
CA ILE A 83 -20.91 -4.08 -16.39
C ILE A 83 -21.99 -4.60 -15.43
N PRO A 84 -22.73 -5.68 -15.76
CA PRO A 84 -23.64 -6.32 -14.84
C PRO A 84 -22.89 -6.89 -13.63
N LEU A 85 -23.32 -6.54 -12.41
CA LEU A 85 -22.68 -6.98 -11.16
C LEU A 85 -23.71 -7.69 -10.30
N ASP A 86 -23.86 -8.99 -10.52
CA ASP A 86 -24.67 -9.84 -9.65
C ASP A 86 -23.95 -10.10 -8.30
N PRO A 87 -24.66 -10.61 -7.28
CA PRO A 87 -24.06 -10.86 -5.96
C PRO A 87 -22.88 -11.83 -6.00
N ALA A 88 -22.88 -12.83 -6.87
CA ALA A 88 -21.82 -13.83 -6.98
C ALA A 88 -20.56 -13.23 -7.64
N ALA A 89 -20.74 -12.45 -8.71
CA ALA A 89 -19.65 -11.71 -9.36
C ALA A 89 -19.01 -10.71 -8.38
N ARG A 90 -19.84 -9.96 -7.62
CA ARG A 90 -19.36 -9.04 -6.60
C ARG A 90 -18.53 -9.76 -5.54
N ALA A 91 -19.02 -10.87 -5.00
CA ALA A 91 -18.29 -11.64 -4.01
C ALA A 91 -16.93 -12.12 -4.55
N ARG A 92 -16.88 -12.68 -5.78
CA ARG A 92 -15.61 -13.14 -6.39
C ARG A 92 -14.60 -12.01 -6.57
N LEU A 93 -15.03 -10.85 -7.04
CA LEU A 93 -14.15 -9.69 -7.23
C LEU A 93 -13.61 -9.15 -5.90
N MET A 94 -14.47 -9.08 -4.88
CA MET A 94 -14.05 -8.68 -3.54
C MET A 94 -13.09 -9.68 -2.91
N ASP A 95 -13.32 -10.98 -3.08
CA ASP A 95 -12.45 -12.04 -2.56
C ASP A 95 -11.04 -12.00 -3.15
N ALA A 96 -10.86 -11.45 -4.37
CA ALA A 96 -9.55 -11.26 -4.95
C ALA A 96 -8.63 -10.40 -4.06
N TYR A 97 -9.17 -9.40 -3.37
CA TYR A 97 -8.40 -8.59 -2.40
C TYR A 97 -7.96 -9.35 -1.15
N LEU A 98 -8.57 -10.49 -0.83
CA LEU A 98 -8.18 -11.33 0.30
C LEU A 98 -7.04 -12.31 -0.03
N ARG A 99 -6.74 -12.49 -1.32
CA ARG A 99 -5.80 -13.50 -1.83
C ARG A 99 -4.76 -12.90 -2.78
N LEU A 100 -4.38 -11.66 -2.53
CA LEU A 100 -3.34 -11.01 -3.32
C LEU A 100 -2.00 -11.73 -3.12
N GLU A 101 -1.35 -12.05 -4.23
CA GLU A 101 0.02 -12.56 -4.20
C GLU A 101 1.00 -11.42 -3.86
N PRO A 102 2.04 -11.70 -3.11
CA PRO A 102 3.14 -10.76 -2.96
C PRO A 102 3.91 -10.64 -4.27
N PHE A 103 4.57 -9.50 -4.50
CA PHE A 103 5.55 -9.44 -5.58
C PHE A 103 6.65 -10.49 -5.38
N PRO A 104 7.25 -11.01 -6.46
CA PRO A 104 8.13 -12.19 -6.41
C PRO A 104 9.27 -12.08 -5.41
N GLU A 105 9.85 -10.88 -5.27
CA GLU A 105 11.00 -10.63 -4.39
C GLU A 105 10.64 -10.47 -2.91
N VAL A 106 9.38 -10.21 -2.58
CA VAL A 106 8.96 -9.75 -1.23
C VAL A 106 9.35 -10.73 -0.13
N ARG A 107 9.07 -12.03 -0.32
CA ARG A 107 9.33 -13.06 0.70
C ARG A 107 10.82 -13.14 1.03
N GLU A 108 11.67 -13.16 0.00
CA GLU A 108 13.11 -13.23 0.15
C GLU A 108 13.65 -11.96 0.81
N VAL A 109 13.24 -10.81 0.31
CA VAL A 109 13.76 -9.51 0.75
C VAL A 109 13.37 -9.22 2.21
N LEU A 110 12.13 -9.49 2.62
CA LEU A 110 11.75 -9.31 4.02
C LEU A 110 12.59 -10.19 4.97
N GLY A 111 13.01 -11.39 4.53
CA GLY A 111 13.95 -12.23 5.27
C GLY A 111 15.35 -11.63 5.41
N ARG A 112 15.79 -10.82 4.44
CA ARG A 112 17.08 -10.12 4.49
C ARG A 112 17.11 -8.93 5.46
N PHE A 113 15.96 -8.40 5.85
CA PHE A 113 15.85 -7.29 6.81
C PHE A 113 15.96 -7.74 8.27
N GLU A 114 16.61 -8.88 8.51
CA GLU A 114 16.89 -9.36 9.87
C GLU A 114 17.58 -8.27 10.72
N GLY A 115 17.09 -8.07 11.94
CA GLY A 115 17.54 -7.00 12.83
C GLY A 115 16.82 -5.65 12.65
N LEU A 116 16.04 -5.46 11.57
CA LEU A 116 15.13 -4.32 11.42
C LEU A 116 13.72 -4.68 11.89
N ARG A 117 13.03 -3.76 12.55
CA ARG A 117 11.60 -3.93 12.86
C ARG A 117 10.77 -3.61 11.64
N CYS A 118 10.38 -4.63 10.87
CA CYS A 118 9.53 -4.48 9.69
C CYS A 118 8.05 -4.56 10.07
N ALA A 119 7.23 -3.62 9.59
CA ALA A 119 5.79 -3.64 9.80
C ALA A 119 5.03 -3.13 8.59
N ILE A 120 3.78 -3.55 8.43
CA ILE A 120 2.85 -2.96 7.48
C ILE A 120 2.15 -1.76 8.15
N LEU A 121 2.02 -0.65 7.41
CA LEU A 121 1.14 0.48 7.73
C LEU A 121 0.28 0.77 6.49
N SER A 122 -1.01 0.44 6.54
CA SER A 122 -1.86 0.40 5.35
C SER A 122 -3.26 0.95 5.58
N ASN A 123 -3.86 1.44 4.48
CA ASN A 123 -5.28 1.77 4.41
C ASN A 123 -6.20 0.54 4.51
N GLY A 124 -5.67 -0.67 4.34
CA GLY A 124 -6.43 -1.91 4.38
C GLY A 124 -7.13 -2.16 5.70
N ALA A 125 -8.36 -2.72 5.65
CA ALA A 125 -9.07 -3.17 6.83
C ALA A 125 -8.31 -4.33 7.52
N PRO A 126 -8.38 -4.49 8.85
CA PRO A 126 -7.61 -5.50 9.58
C PRO A 126 -7.74 -6.90 9.01
N ARG A 127 -8.97 -7.34 8.67
CA ARG A 127 -9.22 -8.66 8.08
C ARG A 127 -8.59 -8.84 6.70
N MET A 128 -8.57 -7.78 5.87
CA MET A 128 -7.96 -7.83 4.54
C MET A 128 -6.46 -8.01 4.64
N LEU A 129 -5.81 -7.23 5.51
CA LEU A 129 -4.37 -7.31 5.73
C LEU A 129 -3.96 -8.65 6.33
N ALA A 130 -4.70 -9.13 7.34
CA ALA A 130 -4.45 -10.44 7.95
C ALA A 130 -4.56 -11.58 6.93
N SER A 131 -5.59 -11.53 6.06
CA SER A 131 -5.79 -12.53 5.01
C SER A 131 -4.66 -12.49 3.98
N ALA A 132 -4.29 -11.31 3.47
CA ALA A 132 -3.22 -11.17 2.49
C ALA A 132 -1.85 -11.61 3.06
N VAL A 133 -1.52 -11.22 4.30
CA VAL A 133 -0.29 -11.63 4.99
C VAL A 133 -0.23 -13.15 5.21
N ALA A 134 -1.36 -13.76 5.62
CA ALA A 134 -1.45 -15.20 5.81
C ALA A 134 -1.30 -15.95 4.47
N HIS A 135 -2.00 -15.51 3.42
CA HIS A 135 -1.91 -16.09 2.08
C HIS A 135 -0.48 -15.98 1.51
N ALA A 136 0.17 -14.85 1.70
CA ALA A 136 1.55 -14.62 1.30
C ALA A 136 2.60 -15.33 2.18
N GLY A 137 2.23 -15.94 3.30
CA GLY A 137 3.17 -16.59 4.22
C GLY A 137 4.14 -15.62 4.90
N LEU A 138 3.75 -14.35 5.11
CA LEU A 138 4.61 -13.28 5.65
C LEU A 138 4.49 -13.08 7.17
N GLY A 139 3.66 -13.88 7.86
CA GLY A 139 3.37 -13.67 9.29
C GLY A 139 4.57 -13.73 10.23
N GLY A 140 5.63 -14.44 9.87
CA GLY A 140 6.85 -14.58 10.67
C GLY A 140 7.89 -13.47 10.46
N THR A 141 7.72 -12.63 9.43
CA THR A 141 8.71 -11.60 9.05
C THR A 141 8.33 -10.19 9.50
N LEU A 142 7.10 -10.01 9.96
CA LEU A 142 6.53 -8.72 10.31
C LEU A 142 6.36 -8.59 11.83
N ALA A 143 6.93 -7.54 12.42
CA ALA A 143 6.75 -7.18 13.82
C ALA A 143 5.32 -6.70 14.13
N ALA A 144 4.63 -6.10 13.15
CA ALA A 144 3.25 -5.64 13.28
C ALA A 144 2.55 -5.50 11.93
N ILE A 145 1.22 -5.60 11.96
CA ILE A 145 0.31 -5.22 10.87
C ILE A 145 -0.56 -4.08 11.41
N ILE A 146 -0.41 -2.88 10.84
CA ILE A 146 -1.04 -1.66 11.32
C ILE A 146 -2.05 -1.19 10.29
N SER A 147 -3.32 -1.18 10.68
CA SER A 147 -4.42 -0.66 9.88
C SER A 147 -4.80 0.75 10.32
N VAL A 148 -5.19 1.59 9.37
CA VAL A 148 -5.79 2.91 9.60
C VAL A 148 -7.08 2.87 10.42
N ASP A 149 -7.70 1.71 10.53
CA ASP A 149 -8.92 1.46 11.32
C ASP A 149 -8.77 1.93 12.78
N ALA A 150 -7.54 1.89 13.31
CA ALA A 150 -7.22 2.34 14.66
C ALA A 150 -7.47 3.85 14.89
N VAL A 151 -7.42 4.66 13.84
CA VAL A 151 -7.62 6.13 13.89
C VAL A 151 -8.78 6.60 13.05
N ARG A 152 -9.48 5.69 12.36
CA ARG A 152 -10.71 5.96 11.57
C ARG A 152 -10.53 7.12 10.58
N THR A 153 -9.38 7.21 9.95
CA THR A 153 -9.07 8.11 8.84
C THR A 153 -8.04 7.44 7.95
N TYR A 154 -7.86 7.93 6.73
CA TYR A 154 -6.99 7.32 5.72
C TYR A 154 -5.71 8.13 5.50
N LYS A 155 -4.65 7.47 5.00
CA LYS A 155 -3.50 8.17 4.41
C LYS A 155 -4.03 9.16 3.35
N PRO A 156 -3.45 10.34 3.21
CA PRO A 156 -2.20 10.81 3.82
C PRO A 156 -2.38 11.60 5.13
N ALA A 157 -3.42 11.36 5.93
CA ALA A 157 -3.59 12.04 7.22
C ALA A 157 -2.43 11.71 8.18
N ALA A 158 -1.84 12.73 8.82
CA ALA A 158 -0.70 12.58 9.74
C ALA A 158 -0.98 11.59 10.90
N ALA A 159 -2.22 11.53 11.39
CA ALA A 159 -2.64 10.60 12.43
C ALA A 159 -2.40 9.12 12.06
N VAL A 160 -2.47 8.78 10.76
CA VAL A 160 -2.17 7.42 10.27
C VAL A 160 -0.69 7.12 10.38
N TYR A 161 0.17 8.03 9.92
CA TYR A 161 1.62 7.83 9.98
C TYR A 161 2.14 7.76 11.41
N ALA A 162 1.52 8.49 12.35
CA ALA A 162 1.86 8.45 13.77
C ALA A 162 1.67 7.06 14.41
N LEU A 163 0.83 6.19 13.83
CA LEU A 163 0.68 4.80 14.29
C LEU A 163 1.98 4.00 14.19
N GLY A 164 2.82 4.25 13.19
CA GLY A 164 4.06 3.52 12.96
C GLY A 164 5.04 3.65 14.13
N PRO A 165 5.53 4.86 14.46
CA PRO A 165 6.40 5.10 15.60
C PRO A 165 5.80 4.59 16.92
N ALA A 166 4.52 4.85 17.16
CA ALA A 166 3.83 4.40 18.36
C ALA A 166 3.80 2.88 18.49
N ARG A 167 3.53 2.16 17.40
CA ARG A 167 3.43 0.69 17.41
C ARG A 167 4.77 0.00 17.49
N LEU A 168 5.79 0.55 16.83
CA LEU A 168 7.14 -0.03 16.83
C LEU A 168 7.99 0.42 18.02
N GLY A 169 7.59 1.44 18.78
CA GLY A 169 8.39 1.99 19.87
C GLY A 169 9.72 2.56 19.37
N LEU A 170 9.73 3.18 18.19
CA LEU A 170 10.89 3.77 17.55
C LEU A 170 10.62 5.24 17.20
N PRO A 171 11.62 6.12 17.32
CA PRO A 171 11.44 7.51 16.87
C PRO A 171 11.26 7.59 15.35
N THR A 172 10.45 8.55 14.87
CA THR A 172 10.17 8.76 13.44
C THR A 172 11.44 8.84 12.60
N ALA A 173 12.47 9.55 13.09
CA ALA A 173 13.73 9.75 12.37
C ALA A 173 14.54 8.46 12.13
N SER A 174 14.27 7.38 12.90
CA SER A 174 14.91 6.07 12.74
C SER A 174 14.04 5.07 11.96
N LEU A 175 12.93 5.52 11.38
CA LEU A 175 12.04 4.71 10.56
C LEU A 175 12.11 5.11 9.08
N GLY A 176 12.26 4.09 8.22
CA GLY A 176 12.04 4.20 6.80
C GLY A 176 10.59 3.88 6.45
N PHE A 177 9.96 4.69 5.62
CA PHE A 177 8.65 4.40 5.05
C PHE A 177 8.79 4.01 3.58
N VAL A 178 8.21 2.88 3.19
CA VAL A 178 8.40 2.27 1.86
C VAL A 178 7.04 2.15 1.18
N SER A 179 6.87 2.81 0.04
CA SER A 179 5.63 2.74 -0.74
C SER A 179 5.89 2.81 -2.24
N SER A 180 5.06 2.12 -3.03
CA SER A 180 5.00 2.28 -4.49
C SER A 180 4.02 3.37 -4.93
N ASN A 181 3.17 3.85 -4.03
CA ASN A 181 2.19 4.88 -4.31
C ASN A 181 2.81 6.27 -4.07
N ALA A 182 3.04 7.05 -5.13
CA ALA A 182 3.73 8.35 -5.04
C ALA A 182 3.01 9.35 -4.11
N TRP A 183 1.68 9.35 -4.07
CA TRP A 183 0.90 10.17 -3.14
C TRP A 183 1.14 9.78 -1.65
N ASP A 184 1.38 8.49 -1.37
CA ASP A 184 1.67 7.98 -0.02
C ASP A 184 3.12 8.31 0.37
N VAL A 185 4.05 8.28 -0.61
CA VAL A 185 5.42 8.79 -0.47
C VAL A 185 5.40 10.26 -0.02
N ALA A 186 4.65 11.12 -0.72
CA ALA A 186 4.50 12.52 -0.36
C ALA A 186 3.92 12.70 1.05
N GLY A 187 2.86 11.95 1.39
CA GLY A 187 2.25 12.01 2.72
C GLY A 187 3.19 11.59 3.85
N ALA A 188 3.95 10.50 3.64
CA ALA A 188 4.95 10.02 4.60
C ALA A 188 6.11 11.01 4.76
N LYS A 189 6.55 11.63 3.66
CA LYS A 189 7.58 12.68 3.68
C LYS A 189 7.12 13.91 4.44
N ALA A 190 5.89 14.37 4.20
CA ALA A 190 5.28 15.48 4.95
C ALA A 190 5.19 15.21 6.45
N PHE A 191 5.00 13.94 6.84
CA PHE A 191 4.98 13.53 8.25
C PHE A 191 6.38 13.52 8.88
N GLY A 192 7.46 13.39 8.09
CA GLY A 192 8.84 13.44 8.57
C GLY A 192 9.57 12.09 8.61
N PHE A 193 9.09 11.07 7.91
CA PHE A 193 9.83 9.83 7.70
C PHE A 193 11.00 10.04 6.72
N GLN A 194 11.97 9.12 6.77
CA GLN A 194 12.83 8.81 5.65
C GLN A 194 12.03 7.96 4.67
N VAL A 195 11.91 8.36 3.40
CA VAL A 195 10.95 7.74 2.48
C VAL A 195 11.63 7.09 1.30
N VAL A 196 11.25 5.84 1.03
CA VAL A 196 11.63 5.09 -0.17
C VAL A 196 10.44 5.00 -1.10
N TRP A 197 10.63 5.44 -2.32
CA TRP A 197 9.68 5.19 -3.39
C TRP A 197 10.08 3.95 -4.20
N VAL A 198 9.22 2.92 -4.18
CA VAL A 198 9.39 1.72 -5.01
C VAL A 198 8.69 1.96 -6.33
N ASN A 199 9.39 2.58 -7.27
CA ASN A 199 8.87 2.97 -8.57
C ASN A 199 8.96 1.81 -9.59
N ARG A 200 8.03 0.86 -9.46
CA ARG A 200 7.99 -0.37 -10.28
C ARG A 200 7.73 -0.13 -11.75
N THR A 201 7.16 1.00 -12.12
CA THR A 201 6.70 1.31 -13.48
C THR A 201 7.51 2.39 -14.17
N GLY A 202 8.47 3.01 -13.48
CA GLY A 202 9.21 4.16 -14.01
C GLY A 202 8.32 5.40 -14.21
N ALA A 203 7.28 5.55 -13.37
CA ALA A 203 6.38 6.69 -13.43
C ALA A 203 7.07 7.99 -13.00
N PRO A 204 6.62 9.17 -13.43
CA PRO A 204 7.08 10.43 -12.86
C PRO A 204 6.60 10.56 -11.41
N ILE A 205 7.38 11.28 -10.58
CA ILE A 205 6.94 11.63 -9.22
C ILE A 205 5.78 12.62 -9.27
N GLU A 206 4.93 12.60 -8.25
CA GLU A 206 3.84 13.57 -8.10
C GLU A 206 4.38 14.99 -7.85
N GLU A 207 3.78 16.00 -8.51
CA GLU A 207 4.14 17.41 -8.39
C GLU A 207 3.61 18.04 -7.07
N LEU A 208 3.84 17.35 -5.95
CA LEU A 208 3.43 17.79 -4.61
C LEU A 208 4.54 18.50 -3.83
N GLY A 209 5.73 18.69 -4.45
CA GLY A 209 6.87 19.35 -3.84
C GLY A 209 7.53 18.56 -2.71
N LEU A 210 7.30 17.23 -2.66
CA LEU A 210 7.79 16.32 -1.64
C LEU A 210 8.42 15.10 -2.31
N GLU A 211 9.74 15.09 -2.40
CA GLU A 211 10.52 14.03 -3.03
C GLU A 211 10.90 12.93 -2.03
N PRO A 212 11.02 11.66 -2.47
CA PRO A 212 11.56 10.58 -1.64
C PRO A 212 13.05 10.81 -1.33
N ASP A 213 13.56 10.19 -0.27
CA ASP A 213 14.98 10.16 0.05
C ASP A 213 15.72 9.12 -0.83
N LEU A 214 14.99 8.10 -1.29
CA LEU A 214 15.52 7.07 -2.18
C LEU A 214 14.43 6.59 -3.14
N GLU A 215 14.77 6.45 -4.42
CA GLU A 215 13.94 5.79 -5.41
C GLU A 215 14.60 4.47 -5.84
N VAL A 216 13.80 3.40 -5.89
CA VAL A 216 14.25 2.07 -6.31
C VAL A 216 13.20 1.40 -7.21
N PRO A 217 13.60 0.54 -8.15
CA PRO A 217 12.64 -0.14 -9.03
C PRO A 217 11.89 -1.29 -8.35
N ASP A 218 12.46 -1.87 -7.29
CA ASP A 218 11.91 -3.01 -6.56
C ASP A 218 12.49 -3.09 -5.14
N LEU A 219 11.96 -4.00 -4.32
CA LEU A 219 12.45 -4.19 -2.96
C LEU A 219 13.82 -4.88 -2.91
N ALA A 220 14.22 -5.61 -3.94
CA ALA A 220 15.56 -6.19 -3.99
C ALA A 220 16.63 -5.10 -4.15
N ALA A 221 16.33 -4.05 -4.91
CA ALA A 221 17.18 -2.85 -4.99
C ALA A 221 17.24 -2.11 -3.65
N LEU A 222 16.13 -2.02 -2.90
CA LEU A 222 16.14 -1.46 -1.55
C LEU A 222 17.06 -2.27 -0.62
N ALA A 223 16.97 -3.60 -0.64
CA ALA A 223 17.84 -4.44 0.19
C ALA A 223 19.32 -4.19 -0.11
N ARG A 224 19.69 -4.12 -1.39
CA ARG A 224 21.06 -3.77 -1.81
C ARG A 224 21.49 -2.39 -1.32
N ALA A 225 20.62 -1.40 -1.42
CA ALA A 225 20.91 -0.03 -0.96
C ALA A 225 21.12 0.05 0.56
N LEU A 226 20.50 -0.86 1.32
CA LEU A 226 20.69 -0.99 2.77
C LEU A 226 21.84 -1.93 3.16
N GLY A 227 22.62 -2.44 2.19
CA GLY A 227 23.71 -3.38 2.44
C GLY A 227 23.26 -4.77 2.91
N ARG A 228 22.08 -5.20 2.47
CA ARG A 228 21.42 -6.46 2.89
C ARG A 228 21.29 -7.45 1.73
#